data_d5cf7cea728aa356f96bacd7d5646c38
#
_entry.id   d5cf7cea728aa356f96bacd7d5646c38
#
_cell.length_a   1.000
_cell.length_b   1.000
_cell.length_c   1.000
_cell.angle_alpha   90.00
_cell.angle_beta   90.00
_cell.angle_gamma   90.00
#
_symmetry.space_group_name_H-M   'P 1'
#
loop_
_entity.id
_entity.type
_entity.pdbx_description
1 polymer ?
#
loop_
_entity_poly.entity_id
_entity_poly.type
_entity_poly.pdbx_seq_one_letter_code
_entity_poly.pdbx_strand_id
1 'polypeptide(L)'
;MSVGHYENFPVASIALPRFLRRPVKAIYAFARSADDLADEGEATPEARLNALNIYHKELDAIADKRPSDHPIFQELATQIAEWKLPLLPFHDLLDAFIQDVEKTRYTNFAEVMHYCRRSANPIGRLMLHLYGQTDTRNIAYSDGICSALQLINFLQDVAIDWKKGRVYLPQNEMTRVGLSDAQLGKLLGDSSIVSTPVHEFKTTGKPLIGIPVVSFQSDPHIRWREFMLGQIERTHKMLQAGAPLGLVLKGRIGFELRMMIAGGDRILRKLHLDPLSSLKRRPTLNIWDWIVMFARALFKK
;
A
#
# COMPACT_ATOMS: atom_id res chain seq x y z
N MET A 1 10.36 17.46 -15.21
CA MET A 1 9.41 16.41 -14.77
C MET A 1 10.22 15.23 -14.29
N SER A 2 10.48 15.16 -13.02
CA SER A 2 11.32 14.11 -12.45
C SER A 2 10.44 12.88 -12.22
N VAL A 3 10.63 11.87 -13.07
CA VAL A 3 10.09 10.52 -12.88
C VAL A 3 11.04 9.83 -11.91
N GLY A 4 10.87 10.09 -10.63
CA GLY A 4 11.77 9.62 -9.57
C GLY A 4 11.03 9.07 -8.36
N HIS A 5 9.87 8.44 -8.52
CA HIS A 5 9.16 7.83 -7.42
C HIS A 5 9.01 6.32 -7.60
N TYR A 6 9.32 5.63 -6.55
CA TYR A 6 9.41 4.22 -6.21
C TYR A 6 8.20 3.33 -6.55
N GLU A 7 7.39 3.69 -7.54
CA GLU A 7 6.29 2.86 -7.97
C GLU A 7 6.79 1.62 -8.71
N ASN A 8 6.42 0.44 -8.25
CA ASN A 8 6.77 -0.82 -8.90
C ASN A 8 6.13 -0.96 -10.30
N PHE A 9 5.13 -0.12 -10.64
CA PHE A 9 4.39 -0.16 -11.90
C PHE A 9 4.06 1.24 -12.41
N PRO A 10 4.24 1.53 -13.71
CA PRO A 10 3.85 2.82 -14.29
C PRO A 10 2.32 2.93 -14.29
N VAL A 11 1.78 3.92 -13.58
CA VAL A 11 0.33 4.17 -13.41
C VAL A 11 -0.37 4.52 -14.74
N ALA A 12 0.37 5.06 -15.71
CA ALA A 12 -0.13 5.33 -17.07
C ALA A 12 0.63 4.45 -18.07
N SER A 13 0.42 3.13 -17.99
CA SER A 13 1.07 2.18 -18.87
C SER A 13 0.67 2.44 -20.34
N ILE A 14 1.60 2.17 -21.28
CA ILE A 14 1.34 2.16 -22.72
C ILE A 14 0.22 1.16 -23.06
N ALA A 15 0.01 0.16 -22.22
CA ALA A 15 -1.06 -0.83 -22.35
C ALA A 15 -2.45 -0.27 -22.13
N LEU A 16 -2.60 0.87 -21.41
CA LEU A 16 -3.89 1.46 -21.11
C LEU A 16 -4.58 1.96 -22.41
N PRO A 17 -5.84 1.58 -22.71
CA PRO A 17 -6.61 2.07 -23.83
C PRO A 17 -6.64 3.60 -23.86
N ARG A 18 -6.57 4.19 -25.08
CA ARG A 18 -6.44 5.64 -25.23
C ARG A 18 -7.56 6.41 -24.53
N PHE A 19 -8.80 5.91 -24.58
CA PHE A 19 -9.98 6.56 -23.98
C PHE A 19 -9.95 6.58 -22.44
N LEU A 20 -9.23 5.66 -21.81
CA LEU A 20 -9.07 5.61 -20.35
C LEU A 20 -7.90 6.47 -19.83
N ARG A 21 -7.01 6.93 -20.70
CA ARG A 21 -5.81 7.65 -20.27
C ARG A 21 -6.11 8.96 -19.55
N ARG A 22 -7.14 9.68 -20.01
CA ARG A 22 -7.52 10.98 -19.43
C ARG A 22 -8.10 10.82 -18.03
N PRO A 23 -9.14 9.99 -17.80
CA PRO A 23 -9.67 9.78 -16.44
C PRO A 23 -8.63 9.17 -15.49
N VAL A 24 -7.80 8.22 -15.93
CA VAL A 24 -6.74 7.65 -15.09
C VAL A 24 -5.70 8.70 -14.71
N LYS A 25 -5.30 9.59 -15.63
CA LYS A 25 -4.38 10.69 -15.32
C LYS A 25 -4.97 11.67 -14.31
N ALA A 26 -6.28 11.98 -14.40
CA ALA A 26 -6.94 12.87 -13.44
C ALA A 26 -6.99 12.25 -12.03
N ILE A 27 -7.35 10.95 -11.93
CA ILE A 27 -7.33 10.20 -10.67
C ILE A 27 -5.92 10.20 -10.08
N TYR A 28 -4.91 9.90 -10.89
CA TYR A 28 -3.52 9.86 -10.44
C TYR A 28 -3.01 11.24 -10.02
N ALA A 29 -3.30 12.29 -10.78
CA ALA A 29 -2.89 13.66 -10.45
C ALA A 29 -3.48 14.10 -9.10
N PHE A 30 -4.74 13.78 -8.83
CA PHE A 30 -5.38 14.02 -7.55
C PHE A 30 -4.67 13.24 -6.41
N ALA A 31 -4.56 11.91 -6.56
CA ALA A 31 -3.98 11.06 -5.53
C ALA A 31 -2.53 11.45 -5.23
N ARG A 32 -1.72 11.68 -6.26
CA ARG A 32 -0.32 12.07 -6.11
C ARG A 32 -0.16 13.44 -5.45
N SER A 33 -0.97 14.42 -5.86
CA SER A 33 -0.91 15.75 -5.26
C SER A 33 -1.33 15.74 -3.79
N ALA A 34 -2.32 14.92 -3.41
CA ALA A 34 -2.73 14.76 -2.03
C ALA A 34 -1.66 14.01 -1.19
N ASP A 35 -1.01 12.99 -1.76
CA ASP A 35 0.12 12.28 -1.16
C ASP A 35 1.31 13.24 -0.91
N ASP A 36 1.66 14.06 -1.89
CA ASP A 36 2.72 15.07 -1.76
C ASP A 36 2.42 16.08 -0.63
N LEU A 37 1.16 16.50 -0.46
CA LEU A 37 0.75 17.36 0.65
C LEU A 37 0.95 16.70 2.02
N ALA A 38 0.73 15.39 2.11
CA ALA A 38 0.91 14.64 3.36
C ALA A 38 2.39 14.37 3.68
N ASP A 39 3.25 14.20 2.66
CA ASP A 39 4.55 13.53 2.82
C ASP A 39 5.76 14.38 2.43
N GLU A 40 5.59 15.33 1.49
CA GLU A 40 6.70 16.08 0.91
C GLU A 40 6.87 17.47 1.53
N GLY A 41 8.11 18.01 1.46
CA GLY A 41 8.45 19.35 1.94
C GLY A 41 8.51 19.48 3.46
N GLU A 42 8.70 20.73 3.95
CA GLU A 42 8.94 21.05 5.37
C GLU A 42 7.69 21.61 6.09
N ALA A 43 6.49 21.37 5.55
CA ALA A 43 5.24 21.86 6.16
C ALA A 43 5.00 21.20 7.52
N THR A 44 4.42 21.98 8.47
CA THR A 44 4.02 21.44 9.78
C THR A 44 2.84 20.48 9.63
N PRO A 45 2.63 19.54 10.59
CA PRO A 45 1.47 18.65 10.56
C PRO A 45 0.14 19.40 10.41
N GLU A 46 -0.03 20.52 11.10
CA GLU A 46 -1.25 21.34 11.04
C GLU A 46 -1.45 21.95 9.64
N ALA A 47 -0.37 22.42 9.01
CA ALA A 47 -0.44 22.96 7.65
C ALA A 47 -0.80 21.86 6.64
N ARG A 48 -0.25 20.63 6.79
CA ARG A 48 -0.59 19.44 5.97
C ARG A 48 -2.07 19.07 6.12
N LEU A 49 -2.56 18.97 7.36
CA LEU A 49 -3.97 18.68 7.64
C LEU A 49 -4.90 19.75 7.05
N ASN A 50 -4.55 21.03 7.19
CA ASN A 50 -5.33 22.11 6.59
C ASN A 50 -5.38 22.02 5.06
N ALA A 51 -4.26 21.70 4.40
CA ALA A 51 -4.21 21.52 2.94
C ALA A 51 -5.07 20.34 2.48
N LEU A 52 -5.01 19.19 3.18
CA LEU A 52 -5.85 18.02 2.88
C LEU A 52 -7.34 18.30 3.14
N ASN A 53 -7.68 19.08 4.17
CA ASN A 53 -9.05 19.50 4.43
C ASN A 53 -9.59 20.46 3.34
N ILE A 54 -8.73 21.27 2.73
CA ILE A 54 -9.11 22.05 1.53
C ILE A 54 -9.48 21.11 0.39
N TYR A 55 -8.74 20.02 0.18
CA TYR A 55 -9.05 19.02 -0.84
C TYR A 55 -10.41 18.33 -0.60
N HIS A 56 -10.77 18.04 0.66
CA HIS A 56 -12.13 17.56 0.98
C HIS A 56 -13.20 18.57 0.56
N LYS A 57 -13.01 19.87 0.84
CA LYS A 57 -13.95 20.94 0.45
C LYS A 57 -14.07 21.08 -1.07
N GLU A 58 -12.99 20.86 -1.81
CA GLU A 58 -13.00 20.84 -3.27
C GLU A 58 -13.80 19.66 -3.81
N LEU A 59 -13.70 18.47 -3.20
CA LEU A 59 -14.54 17.31 -3.55
C LEU A 59 -16.03 17.58 -3.25
N ASP A 60 -16.33 18.21 -2.10
CA ASP A 60 -17.70 18.64 -1.76
C ASP A 60 -18.24 19.68 -2.76
N ALA A 61 -17.38 20.59 -3.22
CA ALA A 61 -17.75 21.55 -4.27
C ALA A 61 -18.10 20.86 -5.59
N ILE A 62 -17.36 19.80 -5.97
CA ILE A 62 -17.71 18.99 -7.14
C ILE A 62 -19.07 18.32 -6.96
N ALA A 63 -19.37 17.76 -5.78
CA ALA A 63 -20.67 17.17 -5.46
C ALA A 63 -21.82 18.18 -5.66
N ASP A 64 -21.60 19.41 -5.21
CA ASP A 64 -22.54 20.54 -5.32
C ASP A 64 -22.55 21.20 -6.73
N LYS A 65 -21.74 20.71 -7.67
CA LYS A 65 -21.54 21.28 -9.01
C LYS A 65 -21.05 22.72 -9.00
N ARG A 66 -20.30 23.10 -7.97
CA ARG A 66 -19.63 24.40 -7.87
C ARG A 66 -18.29 24.36 -8.62
N PRO A 67 -17.91 25.44 -9.32
CA PRO A 67 -16.62 25.49 -10.00
C PRO A 67 -15.47 25.53 -9.00
N SER A 68 -14.33 24.99 -9.41
CA SER A 68 -13.06 25.08 -8.67
C SER A 68 -12.08 25.93 -9.49
N ASP A 69 -11.25 26.73 -8.83
CA ASP A 69 -10.15 27.45 -9.46
C ASP A 69 -8.85 26.60 -9.52
N HIS A 70 -8.83 25.46 -8.85
CA HIS A 70 -7.67 24.59 -8.78
C HIS A 70 -7.60 23.63 -10.00
N PRO A 71 -6.53 23.66 -10.81
CA PRO A 71 -6.48 22.93 -12.09
C PRO A 71 -6.72 21.41 -11.97
N ILE A 72 -6.23 20.76 -10.87
CA ILE A 72 -6.44 19.34 -10.63
C ILE A 72 -7.93 19.06 -10.44
N PHE A 73 -8.65 19.89 -9.67
CA PHE A 73 -10.07 19.70 -9.40
C PHE A 73 -10.95 20.05 -10.61
N GLN A 74 -10.56 21.01 -11.46
CA GLN A 74 -11.25 21.27 -12.72
C GLN A 74 -11.25 20.04 -13.64
N GLU A 75 -10.07 19.43 -13.84
CA GLU A 75 -9.95 18.22 -14.65
C GLU A 75 -10.65 17.04 -13.98
N LEU A 76 -10.48 16.86 -12.67
CA LEU A 76 -11.13 15.80 -11.90
C LEU A 76 -12.66 15.91 -12.01
N ALA A 77 -13.24 17.10 -11.81
CA ALA A 77 -14.67 17.35 -11.93
C ALA A 77 -15.21 16.96 -13.33
N THR A 78 -14.44 17.30 -14.36
CA THR A 78 -14.77 16.92 -15.75
C THR A 78 -14.84 15.40 -15.89
N GLN A 79 -13.84 14.68 -15.38
CA GLN A 79 -13.78 13.22 -15.46
C GLN A 79 -14.84 12.53 -14.58
N ILE A 80 -15.11 13.08 -13.39
CA ILE A 80 -16.18 12.58 -12.51
C ILE A 80 -17.53 12.70 -13.21
N ALA A 81 -17.82 13.83 -13.85
CA ALA A 81 -19.08 14.04 -14.57
C ALA A 81 -19.20 13.12 -15.81
N GLU A 82 -18.14 13.02 -16.63
CA GLU A 82 -18.11 12.22 -17.86
C GLU A 82 -18.28 10.73 -17.58
N TRP A 83 -17.54 10.22 -16.61
CA TRP A 83 -17.48 8.78 -16.26
C TRP A 83 -18.41 8.39 -15.12
N LYS A 84 -19.11 9.34 -14.51
CA LYS A 84 -19.96 9.14 -13.31
C LYS A 84 -19.19 8.48 -12.17
N LEU A 85 -17.95 8.91 -11.96
CA LEU A 85 -17.10 8.33 -10.90
C LEU A 85 -17.70 8.63 -9.53
N PRO A 86 -17.71 7.63 -8.61
CA PRO A 86 -18.16 7.87 -7.24
C PRO A 86 -17.14 8.75 -6.50
N LEU A 87 -17.63 9.67 -5.66
CA LEU A 87 -16.79 10.59 -4.87
C LEU A 87 -16.17 9.92 -3.64
N LEU A 88 -16.86 8.93 -3.06
CA LEU A 88 -16.41 8.28 -1.83
C LEU A 88 -14.95 7.75 -1.91
N PRO A 89 -14.49 7.10 -2.99
CA PRO A 89 -13.09 6.66 -3.07
C PRO A 89 -12.07 7.80 -3.00
N PHE A 90 -12.40 9.00 -3.45
CA PHE A 90 -11.51 10.17 -3.35
C PHE A 90 -11.44 10.69 -1.90
N HIS A 91 -12.56 10.72 -1.19
CA HIS A 91 -12.58 11.05 0.23
C HIS A 91 -11.82 10.01 1.06
N ASP A 92 -12.00 8.71 0.77
CA ASP A 92 -11.25 7.63 1.44
C ASP A 92 -9.73 7.81 1.29
N LEU A 93 -9.24 8.22 0.10
CA LEU A 93 -7.82 8.51 -0.11
C LEU A 93 -7.34 9.69 0.75
N LEU A 94 -8.09 10.78 0.82
CA LEU A 94 -7.75 11.92 1.66
C LEU A 94 -7.72 11.53 3.14
N ASP A 95 -8.69 10.75 3.62
CA ASP A 95 -8.70 10.20 4.98
C ASP A 95 -7.45 9.37 5.28
N ALA A 96 -6.96 8.59 4.30
CA ALA A 96 -5.72 7.84 4.46
C ALA A 96 -4.50 8.76 4.56
N PHE A 97 -4.42 9.79 3.74
CA PHE A 97 -3.33 10.77 3.79
C PHE A 97 -3.36 11.61 5.08
N ILE A 98 -4.54 11.98 5.57
CA ILE A 98 -4.71 12.61 6.90
C ILE A 98 -4.19 11.64 7.98
N GLN A 99 -4.55 10.36 7.90
CA GLN A 99 -4.05 9.35 8.84
C GLN A 99 -2.52 9.22 8.80
N ASP A 100 -1.86 9.37 7.65
CA ASP A 100 -0.40 9.34 7.53
C ASP A 100 0.30 10.52 8.21
N VAL A 101 -0.40 11.67 8.33
CA VAL A 101 0.10 12.82 9.10
C VAL A 101 -0.02 12.59 10.60
N GLU A 102 -1.10 11.92 11.06
CA GLU A 102 -1.45 11.78 12.46
C GLU A 102 -0.95 10.50 13.12
N LYS A 103 -0.84 9.41 12.33
CA LYS A 103 -0.61 8.05 12.86
C LYS A 103 0.67 7.43 12.32
N THR A 104 1.58 7.11 13.22
CA THR A 104 2.88 6.54 12.87
C THR A 104 3.03 5.05 13.22
N ARG A 105 2.10 4.47 13.99
CA ARG A 105 2.14 3.08 14.48
C ARG A 105 0.76 2.44 14.42
N TYR A 106 0.71 1.15 14.16
CA TYR A 106 -0.52 0.36 14.03
C TYR A 106 -0.54 -0.74 15.09
N THR A 107 -1.54 -0.72 15.97
CA THR A 107 -1.63 -1.62 17.12
C THR A 107 -1.72 -3.09 16.68
N ASN A 108 -2.47 -3.37 15.62
CA ASN A 108 -2.74 -4.72 15.15
C ASN A 108 -2.99 -4.75 13.63
N PHE A 109 -3.09 -5.96 13.09
CA PHE A 109 -3.31 -6.14 11.64
C PHE A 109 -4.65 -5.56 11.15
N ALA A 110 -5.69 -5.55 11.98
CA ALA A 110 -6.99 -4.97 11.57
C ALA A 110 -6.87 -3.45 11.32
N GLU A 111 -6.05 -2.73 12.10
CA GLU A 111 -5.77 -1.31 11.85
C GLU A 111 -4.97 -1.10 10.56
N VAL A 112 -3.98 -1.96 10.27
CA VAL A 112 -3.26 -1.92 8.99
C VAL A 112 -4.21 -2.14 7.82
N MET A 113 -5.11 -3.12 7.93
CA MET A 113 -6.12 -3.37 6.90
C MET A 113 -7.14 -2.23 6.77
N HIS A 114 -7.49 -1.56 7.87
CA HIS A 114 -8.34 -0.38 7.83
C HIS A 114 -7.68 0.76 7.05
N TYR A 115 -6.38 0.95 7.22
CA TYR A 115 -5.60 1.89 6.42
C TYR A 115 -5.58 1.45 4.93
N CYS A 116 -5.28 0.19 4.60
CA CYS A 116 -5.27 -0.31 3.21
C CYS A 116 -6.61 -0.10 2.49
N ARG A 117 -7.74 -0.22 3.21
CA ARG A 117 -9.07 0.03 2.63
C ARG A 117 -9.25 1.45 2.13
N ARG A 118 -8.54 2.42 2.70
CA ARG A 118 -8.62 3.84 2.33
C ARG A 118 -7.48 4.29 1.44
N SER A 119 -6.28 3.75 1.61
CA SER A 119 -5.09 4.18 0.85
C SER A 119 -4.92 3.46 -0.50
N ALA A 120 -5.41 2.21 -0.62
CA ALA A 120 -5.15 1.40 -1.82
C ALA A 120 -6.43 0.94 -2.53
N ASN A 121 -7.44 0.43 -1.80
CA ASN A 121 -8.66 -0.11 -2.41
C ASN A 121 -9.45 0.91 -3.23
N PRO A 122 -9.51 2.21 -2.88
CA PRO A 122 -10.20 3.21 -3.68
C PRO A 122 -9.70 3.29 -5.12
N ILE A 123 -8.39 3.18 -5.34
CA ILE A 123 -7.82 3.18 -6.70
C ILE A 123 -8.34 2.00 -7.50
N GLY A 124 -8.32 0.79 -6.94
CA GLY A 124 -8.87 -0.40 -7.61
C GLY A 124 -10.35 -0.27 -7.94
N ARG A 125 -11.15 0.30 -7.04
CA ARG A 125 -12.59 0.53 -7.23
C ARG A 125 -12.87 1.56 -8.31
N LEU A 126 -12.11 2.66 -8.37
CA LEU A 126 -12.20 3.65 -9.44
C LEU A 126 -11.83 3.04 -10.81
N MET A 127 -10.78 2.21 -10.84
CA MET A 127 -10.39 1.51 -12.07
C MET A 127 -11.48 0.53 -12.53
N LEU A 128 -12.06 -0.27 -11.62
CA LEU A 128 -13.18 -1.15 -11.95
C LEU A 128 -14.40 -0.38 -12.46
N HIS A 129 -14.66 0.81 -11.91
CA HIS A 129 -15.73 1.69 -12.40
C HIS A 129 -15.48 2.10 -13.85
N LEU A 130 -14.28 2.56 -14.16
CA LEU A 130 -13.87 2.91 -15.53
C LEU A 130 -13.95 1.73 -16.52
N TYR A 131 -13.78 0.50 -16.01
CA TYR A 131 -13.88 -0.73 -16.81
C TYR A 131 -15.31 -1.28 -16.92
N GLY A 132 -16.28 -0.70 -16.20
CA GLY A 132 -17.65 -1.22 -16.13
C GLY A 132 -17.75 -2.60 -15.45
N GLN A 133 -16.88 -2.88 -14.47
CA GLN A 133 -16.74 -4.18 -13.81
C GLN A 133 -16.95 -4.09 -12.29
N THR A 134 -18.02 -3.42 -11.87
CA THR A 134 -18.30 -3.05 -10.46
C THR A 134 -19.18 -4.06 -9.71
N ASP A 135 -19.27 -5.30 -10.17
CA ASP A 135 -19.96 -6.33 -9.38
C ASP A 135 -19.21 -6.65 -8.08
N THR A 136 -19.95 -7.11 -7.06
CA THR A 136 -19.46 -7.34 -5.71
C THR A 136 -18.23 -8.28 -5.67
N ARG A 137 -18.20 -9.28 -6.55
CA ARG A 137 -17.11 -10.25 -6.62
C ARG A 137 -15.83 -9.61 -7.15
N ASN A 138 -15.94 -8.81 -8.22
CA ASN A 138 -14.81 -8.09 -8.80
C ASN A 138 -14.27 -7.04 -7.83
N ILE A 139 -15.14 -6.33 -7.10
CA ILE A 139 -14.75 -5.41 -6.03
C ILE A 139 -13.95 -6.16 -4.96
N ALA A 140 -14.44 -7.31 -4.49
CA ALA A 140 -13.73 -8.10 -3.47
C ALA A 140 -12.36 -8.58 -3.94
N TYR A 141 -12.25 -9.03 -5.19
CA TYR A 141 -10.96 -9.40 -5.79
C TYR A 141 -10.01 -8.22 -5.90
N SER A 142 -10.50 -7.08 -6.36
CA SER A 142 -9.73 -5.84 -6.48
C SER A 142 -9.22 -5.36 -5.13
N ASP A 143 -10.09 -5.33 -4.12
CA ASP A 143 -9.74 -4.95 -2.75
C ASP A 143 -8.65 -5.87 -2.19
N GLY A 144 -8.74 -7.18 -2.45
CA GLY A 144 -7.71 -8.15 -2.07
C GLY A 144 -6.36 -7.89 -2.73
N ILE A 145 -6.34 -7.57 -4.03
CA ILE A 145 -5.11 -7.23 -4.76
C ILE A 145 -4.52 -5.92 -4.26
N CYS A 146 -5.33 -4.86 -4.18
CA CYS A 146 -4.88 -3.53 -3.77
C CYS A 146 -4.30 -3.55 -2.35
N SER A 147 -5.02 -4.17 -1.40
CA SER A 147 -4.52 -4.34 -0.03
C SER A 147 -3.23 -5.17 0.01
N ALA A 148 -3.14 -6.26 -0.78
CA ALA A 148 -1.92 -7.07 -0.82
C ALA A 148 -0.73 -6.29 -1.40
N LEU A 149 -0.93 -5.50 -2.46
CA LEU A 149 0.12 -4.66 -3.04
C LEU A 149 0.59 -3.59 -2.05
N GLN A 150 -0.33 -2.99 -1.29
CA GLN A 150 0.02 -2.04 -0.24
C GLN A 150 0.82 -2.70 0.89
N LEU A 151 0.40 -3.89 1.35
CA LEU A 151 1.16 -4.67 2.32
C LEU A 151 2.56 -5.03 1.78
N ILE A 152 2.70 -5.38 0.50
CA ILE A 152 3.99 -5.63 -0.13
C ILE A 152 4.89 -4.38 -0.03
N ASN A 153 4.35 -3.19 -0.31
CA ASN A 153 5.09 -1.94 -0.17
C ASN A 153 5.59 -1.76 1.28
N PHE A 154 4.74 -1.95 2.29
CA PHE A 154 5.16 -1.88 3.70
C PHE A 154 6.26 -2.87 4.05
N LEU A 155 6.21 -4.09 3.50
CA LEU A 155 7.25 -5.09 3.73
C LEU A 155 8.57 -4.77 2.99
N GLN A 156 8.50 -4.05 1.86
CA GLN A 156 9.69 -3.58 1.13
C GLN A 156 10.33 -2.37 1.78
N ASP A 157 9.51 -1.44 2.31
CA ASP A 157 9.91 -0.08 2.63
C ASP A 157 10.22 0.15 4.12
N VAL A 158 10.36 -0.93 4.92
CA VAL A 158 10.59 -0.86 6.37
C VAL A 158 11.67 0.16 6.77
N ALA A 159 12.82 0.15 6.09
CA ALA A 159 13.92 1.07 6.38
C ALA A 159 13.63 2.51 5.92
N ILE A 160 12.83 2.68 4.87
CA ILE A 160 12.42 3.99 4.35
C ILE A 160 11.38 4.60 5.27
N ASP A 161 10.36 3.82 5.63
CA ASP A 161 9.26 4.24 6.51
C ASP A 161 9.77 4.59 7.91
N TRP A 162 10.73 3.80 8.42
CA TRP A 162 11.39 4.10 9.70
C TRP A 162 12.03 5.49 9.71
N LYS A 163 12.75 5.86 8.64
CA LYS A 163 13.38 7.18 8.51
C LYS A 163 12.36 8.32 8.49
N LYS A 164 11.15 8.06 8.02
CA LYS A 164 10.00 8.96 8.06
C LYS A 164 9.25 8.92 9.40
N GLY A 165 9.75 8.16 10.39
CA GLY A 165 9.12 7.98 11.69
C GLY A 165 7.94 7.02 11.70
N ARG A 166 7.67 6.28 10.61
CA ARG A 166 6.49 5.42 10.43
C ARG A 166 6.83 3.93 10.49
N VAL A 167 5.90 3.13 11.02
CA VAL A 167 5.96 1.65 10.99
C VAL A 167 4.56 1.11 10.69
N TYR A 168 4.35 0.60 9.49
CA TYR A 168 3.08 0.01 9.04
C TYR A 168 2.93 -1.47 9.40
N LEU A 169 3.76 -1.96 10.32
CA LEU A 169 3.74 -3.34 10.79
C LEU A 169 2.90 -3.46 12.06
N PRO A 170 2.09 -4.54 12.25
CA PRO A 170 1.24 -4.70 13.41
C PRO A 170 2.06 -4.91 14.70
N GLN A 171 1.99 -3.92 15.60
CA GLN A 171 2.81 -3.86 16.82
C GLN A 171 2.58 -5.05 17.76
N ASN A 172 1.34 -5.51 17.90
CA ASN A 172 1.02 -6.69 18.73
C ASN A 172 1.67 -7.98 18.20
N GLU A 173 1.81 -8.11 16.87
CA GLU A 173 2.47 -9.28 16.26
C GLU A 173 4.00 -9.18 16.37
N MET A 174 4.57 -7.97 16.24
CA MET A 174 5.98 -7.72 16.53
C MET A 174 6.31 -8.06 17.98
N THR A 175 5.51 -7.57 18.94
CA THR A 175 5.68 -7.85 20.36
C THR A 175 5.61 -9.34 20.68
N ARG A 176 4.72 -10.09 20.00
CA ARG A 176 4.56 -11.54 20.19
C ARG A 176 5.83 -12.32 19.87
N VAL A 177 6.62 -11.87 18.91
CA VAL A 177 7.93 -12.46 18.60
C VAL A 177 9.07 -11.77 19.35
N GLY A 178 8.77 -10.89 20.31
CA GLY A 178 9.74 -10.18 21.10
C GLY A 178 10.47 -9.06 20.36
N LEU A 179 9.86 -8.46 19.35
CA LEU A 179 10.36 -7.27 18.66
C LEU A 179 9.63 -6.03 19.16
N SER A 180 10.38 -5.08 19.68
CA SER A 180 9.91 -3.72 20.00
C SER A 180 10.45 -2.74 18.97
N ASP A 181 9.91 -1.48 18.97
CA ASP A 181 10.46 -0.39 18.16
C ASP A 181 11.96 -0.17 18.42
N ALA A 182 12.39 -0.25 19.68
CA ALA A 182 13.81 -0.12 20.04
C ALA A 182 14.67 -1.23 19.42
N GLN A 183 14.16 -2.44 19.30
CA GLN A 183 14.86 -3.55 18.67
C GLN A 183 14.85 -3.42 17.15
N LEU A 184 13.73 -2.97 16.57
CA LEU A 184 13.64 -2.66 15.13
C LEU A 184 14.64 -1.57 14.75
N GLY A 185 14.72 -0.47 15.52
CA GLY A 185 15.69 0.58 15.27
C GLY A 185 17.14 0.09 15.34
N LYS A 186 17.48 -0.77 16.31
CA LYS A 186 18.81 -1.41 16.36
C LYS A 186 19.08 -2.28 15.14
N LEU A 187 18.10 -3.04 14.67
CA LEU A 187 18.21 -3.84 13.43
C LEU A 187 18.43 -2.97 12.20
N LEU A 188 17.86 -1.77 12.19
CA LEU A 188 18.02 -0.76 11.12
C LEU A 188 19.31 0.05 11.25
N GLY A 189 20.10 -0.14 12.31
CA GLY A 189 21.34 0.61 12.56
C GLY A 189 21.12 2.02 13.10
N ASP A 190 19.95 2.28 13.69
CA ASP A 190 19.61 3.56 14.31
C ASP A 190 20.30 3.67 15.69
N SER A 191 21.36 4.47 15.74
CA SER A 191 22.12 4.73 16.97
C SER A 191 21.46 5.73 17.92
N SER A 192 20.40 6.41 17.53
CA SER A 192 19.69 7.39 18.34
C SER A 192 18.79 6.76 19.42
N ILE A 193 18.52 5.45 19.32
CA ILE A 193 17.65 4.75 20.25
C ILE A 193 18.41 4.32 21.50
N VAL A 194 18.23 5.08 22.57
CA VAL A 194 18.63 4.67 23.94
C VAL A 194 17.70 3.52 24.36
N SER A 195 18.29 2.40 24.77
CA SER A 195 17.56 1.23 25.25
C SER A 195 16.78 1.59 26.53
N THR A 196 15.50 1.86 26.41
CA THR A 196 14.57 1.85 27.54
C THR A 196 14.40 0.41 28.00
N PRO A 197 14.51 0.08 29.32
CA PRO A 197 14.28 -1.27 29.79
C PRO A 197 12.85 -1.70 29.42
N VAL A 198 12.73 -2.84 28.77
CA VAL A 198 11.44 -3.45 28.47
C VAL A 198 10.78 -3.84 29.80
N HIS A 199 9.67 -3.18 30.18
CA HIS A 199 8.81 -3.68 31.23
C HIS A 199 8.31 -5.09 30.82
N GLU A 200 8.65 -6.09 31.62
CA GLU A 200 8.17 -7.46 31.43
C GLU A 200 6.64 -7.49 31.44
N PHE A 201 6.03 -7.63 30.28
CA PHE A 201 4.64 -8.02 30.19
C PHE A 201 4.53 -9.52 30.46
N LYS A 202 4.04 -9.89 31.65
CA LYS A 202 3.64 -11.27 31.94
C LYS A 202 2.41 -11.63 31.09
N THR A 203 2.62 -12.33 30.01
CA THR A 203 1.54 -12.89 29.20
C THR A 203 0.96 -14.12 29.89
N THR A 204 -0.20 -13.97 30.52
CA THR A 204 -1.08 -15.09 30.90
C THR A 204 -2.07 -15.32 29.74
N GLY A 205 -1.67 -16.07 28.74
CA GLY A 205 -2.55 -16.44 27.62
C GLY A 205 -2.13 -17.77 27.00
N LYS A 206 -3.07 -18.71 26.86
CA LYS A 206 -2.86 -20.00 26.20
C LYS A 206 -2.42 -19.79 24.75
N PRO A 207 -1.44 -20.58 24.23
CA PRO A 207 -0.99 -20.47 22.85
C PRO A 207 -2.12 -20.83 21.88
N LEU A 208 -2.39 -19.96 20.91
CA LEU A 208 -3.18 -20.29 19.73
C LEU A 208 -2.40 -21.30 18.88
N ILE A 209 -3.06 -22.37 18.50
CA ILE A 209 -2.50 -23.52 17.79
C ILE A 209 -1.79 -23.06 16.50
N GLY A 210 -0.49 -23.35 16.39
CA GLY A 210 0.25 -23.28 15.12
C GLY A 210 1.37 -22.25 14.99
N ILE A 211 1.63 -21.40 16.00
CA ILE A 211 2.79 -20.48 15.98
C ILE A 211 3.79 -20.94 17.06
N PRO A 212 5.05 -21.30 16.70
CA PRO A 212 6.04 -21.67 17.70
C PRO A 212 6.30 -20.50 18.64
N VAL A 213 6.28 -20.77 19.94
CA VAL A 213 6.72 -19.84 20.99
C VAL A 213 8.23 -19.70 20.86
N VAL A 214 8.70 -18.63 20.22
CA VAL A 214 10.12 -18.32 20.15
C VAL A 214 10.61 -17.95 21.54
N SER A 215 11.68 -18.57 22.00
CA SER A 215 12.29 -18.18 23.27
C SER A 215 12.81 -16.74 23.14
N PHE A 216 12.50 -15.88 24.12
CA PHE A 216 12.96 -14.48 24.18
C PHE A 216 14.50 -14.31 24.16
N GLN A 217 15.25 -15.41 24.15
CA GLN A 217 16.71 -15.47 24.07
C GLN A 217 17.24 -15.58 22.63
N SER A 218 16.37 -15.70 21.61
CA SER A 218 16.83 -15.79 20.22
C SER A 218 17.32 -14.43 19.69
N ASP A 219 18.29 -14.50 18.76
CA ASP A 219 18.82 -13.34 18.05
C ASP A 219 17.69 -12.50 17.43
N PRO A 220 17.68 -11.16 17.58
CA PRO A 220 16.71 -10.27 16.93
C PRO A 220 16.55 -10.48 15.42
N HIS A 221 17.61 -10.88 14.72
CA HIS A 221 17.53 -11.23 13.30
C HIS A 221 16.69 -12.48 13.01
N ILE A 222 16.76 -13.48 13.91
CA ILE A 222 15.93 -14.69 13.81
C ILE A 222 14.46 -14.33 14.03
N ARG A 223 14.17 -13.53 15.05
CA ARG A 223 12.81 -13.05 15.36
C ARG A 223 12.22 -12.21 14.24
N TRP A 224 13.03 -11.32 13.64
CA TRP A 224 12.64 -10.55 12.47
C TRP A 224 12.29 -11.46 11.30
N ARG A 225 13.13 -12.45 11.02
CA ARG A 225 12.89 -13.41 9.94
C ARG A 225 11.56 -14.15 10.12
N GLU A 226 11.26 -14.64 11.31
CA GLU A 226 10.00 -15.33 11.61
C GLU A 226 8.80 -14.41 11.44
N PHE A 227 8.87 -13.19 11.99
CA PHE A 227 7.85 -12.19 11.82
C PHE A 227 7.57 -11.92 10.35
N MET A 228 8.61 -11.62 9.56
CA MET A 228 8.49 -11.33 8.13
C MET A 228 7.92 -12.49 7.33
N LEU A 229 8.32 -13.73 7.61
CA LEU A 229 7.77 -14.91 6.92
C LEU A 229 6.25 -15.03 7.15
N GLY A 230 5.76 -14.77 8.35
CA GLY A 230 4.32 -14.73 8.64
C GLY A 230 3.57 -13.64 7.88
N GLN A 231 4.16 -12.42 7.81
CA GLN A 231 3.59 -11.31 7.03
C GLN A 231 3.56 -11.63 5.52
N ILE A 232 4.64 -12.18 4.99
CA ILE A 232 4.78 -12.56 3.58
C ILE A 232 3.75 -13.63 3.21
N GLU A 233 3.60 -14.67 4.00
CA GLU A 233 2.62 -15.74 3.74
C GLU A 233 1.18 -15.21 3.71
N ARG A 234 0.80 -14.39 4.69
CA ARG A 234 -0.52 -13.76 4.75
C ARG A 234 -0.78 -12.87 3.54
N THR A 235 0.18 -12.03 3.20
CA THR A 235 0.08 -11.12 2.05
C THR A 235 -0.02 -11.88 0.73
N HIS A 236 0.76 -12.96 0.59
CA HIS A 236 0.69 -13.84 -0.58
C HIS A 236 -0.69 -14.49 -0.74
N LYS A 237 -1.27 -15.03 0.35
CA LYS A 237 -2.63 -15.59 0.34
C LYS A 237 -3.68 -14.56 -0.10
N MET A 238 -3.56 -13.31 0.37
CA MET A 238 -4.47 -12.23 -0.05
C MET A 238 -4.31 -11.90 -1.54
N LEU A 239 -3.08 -11.80 -2.04
CA LEU A 239 -2.79 -11.54 -3.45
C LEU A 239 -3.36 -12.65 -4.34
N GLN A 240 -3.19 -13.91 -3.95
CA GLN A 240 -3.72 -15.05 -4.69
C GLN A 240 -5.25 -15.13 -4.64
N ALA A 241 -5.88 -14.76 -3.52
CA ALA A 241 -7.35 -14.70 -3.42
C ALA A 241 -7.96 -13.69 -4.41
N GLY A 242 -7.28 -12.57 -4.67
CA GLY A 242 -7.69 -11.58 -5.66
C GLY A 242 -7.31 -11.91 -7.12
N ALA A 243 -6.34 -12.80 -7.33
CA ALA A 243 -5.75 -13.09 -8.64
C ALA A 243 -6.75 -13.49 -9.75
N PRO A 244 -7.93 -14.11 -9.45
CA PRO A 244 -8.93 -14.41 -10.48
C PRO A 244 -9.40 -13.19 -11.27
N LEU A 245 -9.36 -11.98 -10.70
CA LEU A 245 -9.72 -10.75 -11.41
C LEU A 245 -8.88 -10.55 -12.69
N GLY A 246 -7.61 -10.95 -12.68
CA GLY A 246 -6.75 -10.87 -13.85
C GLY A 246 -7.18 -11.76 -15.03
N LEU A 247 -8.08 -12.73 -14.79
CA LEU A 247 -8.70 -13.57 -15.82
C LEU A 247 -10.10 -13.06 -16.20
N VAL A 248 -10.82 -12.43 -15.25
CA VAL A 248 -12.12 -11.82 -15.50
C VAL A 248 -11.97 -10.62 -16.42
N LEU A 249 -11.02 -9.72 -16.12
CA LEU A 249 -10.70 -8.58 -16.98
C LEU A 249 -10.01 -9.07 -18.25
N LYS A 250 -10.58 -8.72 -19.41
CA LYS A 250 -10.11 -9.19 -20.72
C LYS A 250 -9.14 -8.20 -21.37
N GLY A 251 -8.44 -8.66 -22.39
CA GLY A 251 -7.58 -7.84 -23.22
C GLY A 251 -6.39 -7.22 -22.48
N ARG A 252 -6.06 -5.97 -22.83
CA ARG A 252 -4.89 -5.28 -22.29
C ARG A 252 -4.98 -5.02 -20.78
N ILE A 253 -6.17 -4.70 -20.28
CA ILE A 253 -6.42 -4.40 -18.88
C ILE A 253 -6.16 -5.65 -18.02
N GLY A 254 -6.72 -6.80 -18.42
CA GLY A 254 -6.46 -8.07 -17.72
C GLY A 254 -5.00 -8.48 -17.78
N PHE A 255 -4.33 -8.25 -18.92
CA PHE A 255 -2.89 -8.52 -19.04
C PHE A 255 -2.08 -7.65 -18.07
N GLU A 256 -2.36 -6.34 -18.00
CA GLU A 256 -1.70 -5.41 -17.08
C GLU A 256 -1.90 -5.82 -15.62
N LEU A 257 -3.12 -6.17 -15.25
CA LEU A 257 -3.41 -6.65 -13.89
C LEU A 257 -2.65 -7.95 -13.56
N ARG A 258 -2.56 -8.90 -14.51
CA ARG A 258 -1.74 -10.12 -14.34
C ARG A 258 -0.26 -9.79 -14.17
N MET A 259 0.25 -8.78 -14.88
CA MET A 259 1.62 -8.28 -14.68
C MET A 259 1.81 -7.72 -13.28
N MET A 260 0.88 -6.91 -12.77
CA MET A 260 0.93 -6.34 -11.41
C MET A 260 0.93 -7.45 -10.35
N ILE A 261 0.03 -8.44 -10.48
CA ILE A 261 -0.05 -9.60 -9.57
C ILE A 261 1.26 -10.40 -9.61
N ALA A 262 1.80 -10.66 -10.80
CA ALA A 262 3.06 -11.37 -10.96
C ALA A 262 4.24 -10.59 -10.37
N GLY A 263 4.23 -9.26 -10.44
CA GLY A 263 5.23 -8.40 -9.84
C GLY A 263 5.19 -8.45 -8.30
N GLY A 264 3.99 -8.36 -7.73
CA GLY A 264 3.82 -8.54 -6.28
C GLY A 264 4.32 -9.90 -5.80
N ASP A 265 3.97 -11.00 -6.53
CA ASP A 265 4.47 -12.35 -6.25
C ASP A 265 6.01 -12.43 -6.30
N ARG A 266 6.64 -11.77 -7.28
CA ARG A 266 8.11 -11.73 -7.39
C ARG A 266 8.76 -10.99 -6.24
N ILE A 267 8.20 -9.87 -5.79
CA ILE A 267 8.70 -9.14 -4.62
C ILE A 267 8.55 -9.99 -3.35
N LEU A 268 7.38 -10.58 -3.12
CA LEU A 268 7.17 -11.48 -1.97
C LEU A 268 8.17 -12.64 -1.97
N ARG A 269 8.46 -13.21 -3.13
CA ARG A 269 9.47 -14.25 -3.25
C ARG A 269 10.88 -13.78 -2.89
N LYS A 270 11.27 -12.56 -3.30
CA LYS A 270 12.56 -11.97 -2.91
C LYS A 270 12.64 -11.75 -1.40
N LEU A 271 11.58 -11.20 -0.80
CA LEU A 271 11.48 -11.04 0.64
C LEU A 271 11.49 -12.38 1.39
N HIS A 272 10.87 -13.43 0.84
CA HIS A 272 10.89 -14.76 1.42
C HIS A 272 12.29 -15.38 1.42
N LEU A 273 13.06 -15.21 0.34
CA LEU A 273 14.43 -15.71 0.23
C LEU A 273 15.40 -14.96 1.15
N ASP A 274 15.21 -13.65 1.29
CA ASP A 274 16.00 -12.79 2.18
C ASP A 274 15.09 -11.81 2.96
N PRO A 275 14.48 -12.27 4.08
CA PRO A 275 13.62 -11.41 4.91
C PRO A 275 14.36 -10.25 5.59
N LEU A 276 15.69 -10.29 5.64
CA LEU A 276 16.51 -9.21 6.20
C LEU A 276 16.81 -8.11 5.18
N SER A 277 16.51 -8.34 3.91
CA SER A 277 16.80 -7.35 2.84
C SER A 277 16.08 -6.03 3.06
N SER A 278 14.83 -6.05 3.54
CA SER A 278 14.03 -4.84 3.80
C SER A 278 14.61 -3.93 4.91
N LEU A 279 15.46 -4.47 5.78
CA LEU A 279 16.19 -3.68 6.79
C LEU A 279 17.37 -2.90 6.20
N LYS A 280 17.89 -3.34 5.07
CA LYS A 280 19.10 -2.77 4.45
C LYS A 280 18.82 -1.97 3.20
N ARG A 281 17.94 -2.46 2.36
CA ARG A 281 17.58 -1.88 1.06
C ARG A 281 16.22 -2.34 0.62
N ARG A 282 15.53 -1.53 -0.16
CA ARG A 282 14.26 -1.90 -0.80
C ARG A 282 14.49 -3.01 -1.84
N PRO A 283 13.88 -4.19 -1.72
CA PRO A 283 13.86 -5.18 -2.80
C PRO A 283 13.09 -4.64 -4.01
N THR A 284 13.68 -4.68 -5.20
CA THR A 284 13.07 -4.19 -6.45
C THR A 284 13.06 -5.25 -7.54
N LEU A 285 12.24 -5.04 -8.57
CA LEU A 285 12.20 -5.88 -9.76
C LEU A 285 13.40 -5.58 -10.66
N ASN A 286 14.06 -6.61 -11.17
CA ASN A 286 15.11 -6.51 -12.17
C ASN A 286 14.61 -6.95 -13.55
N ILE A 287 15.43 -6.82 -14.58
CA ILE A 287 15.06 -7.15 -15.96
C ILE A 287 14.61 -8.61 -16.13
N TRP A 288 15.22 -9.55 -15.40
CA TRP A 288 14.84 -10.96 -15.44
C TRP A 288 13.47 -11.18 -14.81
N ASP A 289 13.13 -10.43 -13.77
CA ASP A 289 11.79 -10.46 -13.18
C ASP A 289 10.75 -10.05 -14.21
N TRP A 290 11.00 -8.97 -14.96
CA TRP A 290 10.09 -8.48 -16.00
C TRP A 290 9.88 -9.53 -17.12
N ILE A 291 10.93 -10.23 -17.56
CA ILE A 291 10.81 -11.32 -18.56
C ILE A 291 9.92 -12.43 -18.02
N VAL A 292 10.15 -12.87 -16.78
CA VAL A 292 9.36 -13.96 -16.16
C VAL A 292 7.91 -13.53 -15.95
N MET A 293 7.67 -12.30 -15.51
CA MET A 293 6.33 -11.73 -15.32
C MET A 293 5.57 -11.68 -16.64
N PHE A 294 6.22 -11.19 -17.70
CA PHE A 294 5.63 -11.10 -19.03
C PHE A 294 5.25 -12.49 -19.57
N ALA A 295 6.15 -13.47 -19.48
CA ALA A 295 5.86 -14.84 -19.87
C ALA A 295 4.67 -15.41 -19.08
N ARG A 296 4.67 -15.28 -17.74
CA ARG A 296 3.56 -15.75 -16.90
C ARG A 296 2.23 -15.07 -17.21
N ALA A 297 2.23 -13.75 -17.48
CA ALA A 297 1.02 -13.01 -17.80
C ALA A 297 0.41 -13.41 -19.17
N LEU A 298 1.24 -13.88 -20.12
CA LEU A 298 0.78 -14.37 -21.41
C LEU A 298 0.20 -15.79 -21.32
N PHE A 299 0.83 -16.69 -20.57
CA PHE A 299 0.49 -18.12 -20.54
C PHE A 299 -0.51 -18.52 -19.44
N LYS A 300 -0.81 -17.67 -18.48
CA LYS A 300 -1.96 -17.88 -17.57
C LYS A 300 -3.25 -17.60 -18.34
N LYS A 301 -3.83 -18.66 -18.89
CA LYS A 301 -5.22 -18.66 -19.37
C LYS A 301 -6.17 -19.01 -18.25
#